data_35b0a4d85edc7b863f3c84898f47ee37
#
_entry.id   35b0a4d85edc7b863f3c84898f47ee37
#
_cell.length_a   1.000
_cell.length_b   1.000
_cell.length_c   1.000
_cell.angle_alpha   90.00
_cell.angle_beta   90.00
_cell.angle_gamma   90.00
#
_symmetry.space_group_name_H-M   'P 1'
#
loop_
_entity.id
_entity.type
_entity.pdbx_description
1 polymer ?
#
loop_
_entity_poly.entity_id
_entity_poly.type
_entity_poly.pdbx_seq_one_letter_code
_entity_poly.pdbx_strand_id
1 'polypeptide(L)'
;MRRWKVSILQRWPGPTSAESLAVPSIPFVQDHQFRYGVIETVAPGIRRLTARNAGVFTYHGTGTYIVGTGEVAVIDPGPDDPEHIRALIHGLQGERISHILITHCHQDHSPGARQLQAACGAPTFAFGPHGTKAEPGAIAAEEGVDTEFSPDVRLVDGQRLAIGDCEVECLHTPGHTSNHMCFALTGPGTLFSGDHVMAWSTSVIIPPDGNMADYLASLTALLKREDTGYWPTHGPPLDNPHDYIEALIAHRHQRMTDILQLLEIAPHHITQMIPPLYPELDTRLYQAASRSIFASVLYLIEAGKIETSDNATLNSTYHRTR
;
A
#
# COMPACT_ATOMS: atom_id res chain seq x y z
N MET A 1 -2.54 -23.53 -8.66
CA MET A 1 -3.37 -22.47 -8.05
C MET A 1 -4.00 -23.01 -6.76
N ARG A 2 -3.33 -22.89 -5.63
CA ARG A 2 -3.94 -23.21 -4.33
C ARG A 2 -4.47 -21.89 -3.78
N ARG A 3 -5.78 -21.69 -3.81
CA ARG A 3 -6.47 -20.61 -3.13
C ARG A 3 -6.14 -20.71 -1.63
N TRP A 4 -5.44 -19.72 -1.11
CA TRP A 4 -5.32 -19.48 0.33
C TRP A 4 -6.70 -19.04 0.85
N LYS A 5 -7.63 -19.97 0.96
CA LYS A 5 -8.79 -19.78 1.82
C LYS A 5 -8.34 -20.05 3.25
N VAL A 6 -7.55 -19.15 3.81
CA VAL A 6 -7.30 -19.16 5.24
C VAL A 6 -8.55 -18.59 5.90
N SER A 7 -9.13 -19.33 6.79
CA SER A 7 -10.31 -18.97 7.60
C SER A 7 -10.01 -17.86 8.63
N ILE A 8 -9.49 -16.72 8.15
CA ILE A 8 -9.27 -15.51 8.97
C ILE A 8 -10.61 -14.89 9.36
N LEU A 9 -11.66 -15.09 8.55
CA LEU A 9 -13.02 -14.66 8.84
C LEU A 9 -13.60 -15.28 10.14
N GLN A 10 -13.02 -16.36 10.66
CA GLN A 10 -13.48 -17.00 11.90
C GLN A 10 -12.82 -16.44 13.18
N ARG A 11 -11.88 -15.51 13.12
CA ARG A 11 -11.11 -15.07 14.28
C ARG A 11 -11.27 -13.60 14.68
N TRP A 12 -12.23 -12.85 14.11
CA TRP A 12 -12.61 -11.61 14.77
C TRP A 12 -13.68 -11.92 15.84
N PRO A 13 -13.33 -11.88 17.14
CA PRO A 13 -14.24 -12.30 18.21
C PRO A 13 -15.45 -11.36 18.39
N GLY A 14 -15.52 -10.24 17.69
CA GLY A 14 -16.48 -9.18 18.00
C GLY A 14 -16.18 -8.56 19.37
N PRO A 15 -16.73 -7.40 19.69
CA PRO A 15 -16.54 -6.78 20.98
C PRO A 15 -17.12 -7.72 22.09
N THR A 16 -16.23 -8.36 22.86
CA THR A 16 -16.61 -8.90 24.14
C THR A 16 -16.83 -7.73 25.07
N SER A 17 -18.02 -7.66 25.66
CA SER A 17 -18.49 -6.71 26.67
C SER A 17 -17.44 -5.76 27.30
N ALA A 18 -17.64 -4.45 27.10
CA ALA A 18 -17.40 -3.34 28.05
C ALA A 18 -16.05 -3.24 28.78
N GLU A 19 -14.94 -3.55 28.11
CA GLU A 19 -13.66 -2.95 28.45
C GLU A 19 -13.20 -2.18 27.20
N SER A 20 -13.40 -0.86 27.22
CA SER A 20 -12.75 0.07 26.31
C SER A 20 -11.25 0.04 26.64
N LEU A 21 -10.55 -0.97 26.14
CA LEU A 21 -9.11 -0.88 25.99
C LEU A 21 -8.90 0.24 24.98
N ALA A 22 -8.30 1.35 25.43
CA ALA A 22 -7.95 2.45 24.57
C ALA A 22 -7.21 1.87 23.35
N VAL A 23 -7.80 1.99 22.15
CA VAL A 23 -7.15 1.53 20.92
C VAL A 23 -5.85 2.30 20.81
N PRO A 24 -4.70 1.63 20.66
CA PRO A 24 -3.43 2.33 20.51
C PRO A 24 -3.55 3.33 19.35
N SER A 25 -3.27 4.60 19.62
CA SER A 25 -3.16 5.57 18.54
C SER A 25 -1.99 5.16 17.65
N ILE A 26 -2.19 5.18 16.32
CA ILE A 26 -1.09 4.91 15.40
C ILE A 26 -0.03 5.99 15.62
N PRO A 27 1.22 5.62 15.93
CA PRO A 27 2.29 6.59 16.18
C PRO A 27 2.85 7.12 14.86
N PHE A 28 2.06 7.94 14.14
CA PHE A 28 2.47 8.52 12.86
C PHE A 28 3.76 9.31 12.98
N VAL A 29 4.66 9.09 12.03
CA VAL A 29 5.92 9.82 11.87
C VAL A 29 5.75 10.79 10.71
N GLN A 30 5.89 12.09 10.99
CA GLN A 30 5.72 13.15 9.98
C GLN A 30 7.01 13.90 9.67
N ASP A 31 8.02 13.80 10.54
CA ASP A 31 9.30 14.45 10.28
C ASP A 31 10.09 13.64 9.24
N HIS A 32 10.35 14.29 8.11
CA HIS A 32 11.03 13.67 6.99
C HIS A 32 11.89 14.70 6.27
N GLN A 33 13.21 14.49 6.32
CA GLN A 33 14.17 15.31 5.61
C GLN A 33 14.56 14.63 4.29
N PHE A 34 14.49 15.39 3.21
CA PHE A 34 14.85 14.92 1.87
C PHE A 34 15.14 16.11 0.95
N ARG A 35 15.75 15.86 -0.20
CA ARG A 35 16.00 16.85 -1.25
C ARG A 35 15.50 16.33 -2.59
N TYR A 36 14.67 17.11 -3.25
CA TYR A 36 14.22 16.78 -4.60
C TYR A 36 15.37 16.78 -5.60
N GLY A 37 15.35 15.80 -6.53
CA GLY A 37 16.30 15.71 -7.63
C GLY A 37 17.72 15.31 -7.20
N VAL A 38 17.91 14.87 -5.95
CA VAL A 38 19.19 14.43 -5.41
C VAL A 38 19.05 12.98 -4.90
N ILE A 39 19.93 12.10 -5.37
CA ILE A 39 20.04 10.76 -4.81
C ILE A 39 20.76 10.88 -3.46
N GLU A 40 20.06 10.48 -2.40
CA GLU A 40 20.56 10.52 -1.01
C GLU A 40 20.82 9.11 -0.52
N THR A 41 21.98 8.87 0.10
CA THR A 41 22.23 7.62 0.83
C THR A 41 21.46 7.67 2.14
N VAL A 42 20.46 6.79 2.29
CA VAL A 42 19.55 6.74 3.45
C VAL A 42 19.89 5.63 4.42
N ALA A 43 20.57 4.57 3.94
CA ALA A 43 21.14 3.49 4.75
C ALA A 43 22.28 2.82 3.96
N PRO A 44 23.12 1.98 4.59
CA PRO A 44 24.16 1.22 3.88
C PRO A 44 23.57 0.42 2.71
N GLY A 45 24.04 0.68 1.48
CA GLY A 45 23.56 0.04 0.26
C GLY A 45 22.16 0.45 -0.21
N ILE A 46 21.55 1.46 0.44
CA ILE A 46 20.22 1.97 0.11
C ILE A 46 20.30 3.47 -0.15
N ARG A 47 19.84 3.86 -1.32
CA ARG A 47 19.74 5.26 -1.74
C ARG A 47 18.31 5.57 -2.13
N ARG A 48 17.91 6.84 -2.05
CA ARG A 48 16.59 7.29 -2.43
C ARG A 48 16.65 8.57 -3.25
N LEU A 49 15.78 8.65 -4.24
CA LEU A 49 15.47 9.86 -5.01
C LEU A 49 13.99 10.17 -4.86
N THR A 50 13.63 11.37 -4.39
CA THR A 50 12.22 11.75 -4.21
C THR A 50 11.71 12.52 -5.43
N ALA A 51 10.60 12.07 -6.02
CA ALA A 51 9.92 12.73 -7.14
C ALA A 51 9.16 13.98 -6.69
N ARG A 52 8.95 14.93 -7.62
CA ARG A 52 8.26 16.21 -7.35
C ARG A 52 6.75 16.12 -7.53
N ASN A 53 6.14 15.06 -7.01
CA ASN A 53 4.71 14.80 -7.09
C ASN A 53 4.03 14.85 -5.71
N ALA A 54 4.40 15.82 -4.87
CA ALA A 54 3.79 16.01 -3.56
C ALA A 54 2.27 16.19 -3.64
N GLY A 55 1.53 15.51 -2.78
CA GLY A 55 0.07 15.52 -2.76
C GLY A 55 -0.53 14.91 -1.50
N VAL A 56 -1.84 14.87 -1.44
CA VAL A 56 -2.58 14.34 -0.28
C VAL A 56 -2.42 12.83 -0.10
N PHE A 57 -2.02 12.11 -1.15
CA PHE A 57 -1.76 10.67 -1.13
C PHE A 57 -0.27 10.34 -1.14
N THR A 58 0.53 11.20 -1.74
CA THR A 58 1.97 10.99 -1.93
C THR A 58 2.84 11.72 -0.89
N TYR A 59 2.22 12.48 0.02
CA TYR A 59 2.91 13.30 1.04
C TYR A 59 3.90 14.26 0.39
N HIS A 60 5.19 14.00 0.54
CA HIS A 60 6.25 14.80 -0.10
C HIS A 60 6.62 14.31 -1.51
N GLY A 61 6.00 13.26 -2.00
CA GLY A 61 6.26 12.63 -3.29
C GLY A 61 6.72 11.20 -3.17
N THR A 62 6.88 10.56 -4.32
CA THR A 62 7.30 9.17 -4.48
C THR A 62 8.80 9.03 -4.26
N GLY A 63 9.19 8.16 -3.34
CA GLY A 63 10.58 7.77 -3.10
C GLY A 63 10.98 6.60 -3.96
N THR A 64 11.73 6.84 -5.03
CA THR A 64 12.40 5.80 -5.80
C THR A 64 13.61 5.29 -5.04
N TYR A 65 13.67 4.00 -4.73
CA TYR A 65 14.79 3.40 -4.03
C TYR A 65 15.79 2.76 -4.99
N ILE A 66 17.07 2.88 -4.65
CA ILE A 66 18.19 2.22 -5.35
C ILE A 66 18.87 1.30 -4.35
N VAL A 67 18.93 0.01 -4.68
CA VAL A 67 19.49 -1.04 -3.83
C VAL A 67 20.72 -1.63 -4.48
N GLY A 68 21.80 -1.74 -3.72
CA GLY A 68 23.09 -2.25 -4.17
C GLY A 68 24.10 -1.18 -4.55
N THR A 69 25.25 -1.61 -5.07
CA THR A 69 26.36 -0.76 -5.53
C THR A 69 27.02 -1.42 -6.75
N GLY A 70 27.31 -0.63 -7.78
CA GLY A 70 27.88 -1.11 -9.04
C GLY A 70 26.87 -1.83 -9.93
N GLU A 71 26.25 -2.89 -9.46
CA GLU A 71 25.02 -3.47 -9.99
C GLU A 71 23.88 -3.20 -9.03
N VAL A 72 22.81 -2.56 -9.53
CA VAL A 72 21.72 -2.05 -8.69
C VAL A 72 20.35 -2.45 -9.20
N ALA A 73 19.39 -2.55 -8.26
CA ALA A 73 17.97 -2.52 -8.56
C ALA A 73 17.41 -1.13 -8.30
N VAL A 74 16.42 -0.73 -9.09
CA VAL A 74 15.59 0.46 -8.87
C VAL A 74 14.19 0.01 -8.51
N ILE A 75 13.67 0.44 -7.35
CA ILE A 75 12.32 0.13 -6.88
C ILE A 75 11.47 1.37 -7.07
N ASP A 76 10.31 1.21 -7.71
CA ASP A 76 9.33 2.25 -8.04
C ASP A 76 9.98 3.48 -8.70
N PRO A 77 10.26 3.45 -10.01
CA PRO A 77 10.84 4.58 -10.73
C PRO A 77 9.98 5.86 -10.70
N GLY A 78 8.76 5.75 -10.18
CA GLY A 78 7.89 6.89 -9.92
C GLY A 78 6.96 7.23 -11.08
N PRO A 79 6.43 8.47 -11.07
CA PRO A 79 5.51 8.95 -12.10
C PRO A 79 6.21 9.08 -13.46
N ASP A 80 5.41 9.33 -14.51
CA ASP A 80 5.91 9.68 -15.84
C ASP A 80 6.51 11.10 -15.85
N ASP A 81 7.61 11.28 -15.11
CA ASP A 81 8.35 12.54 -14.97
C ASP A 81 9.76 12.43 -15.59
N PRO A 82 9.98 13.02 -16.78
CA PRO A 82 11.29 12.96 -17.43
C PRO A 82 12.43 13.62 -16.62
N GLU A 83 12.14 14.58 -15.74
CA GLU A 83 13.17 15.21 -14.90
C GLU A 83 13.63 14.26 -13.81
N HIS A 84 12.68 13.55 -13.18
CA HIS A 84 12.98 12.54 -12.18
C HIS A 84 13.82 11.40 -12.77
N ILE A 85 13.42 10.88 -13.94
CA ILE A 85 14.15 9.81 -14.61
C ILE A 85 15.56 10.26 -15.07
N ARG A 86 15.71 11.50 -15.59
CA ARG A 86 17.03 12.04 -15.92
C ARG A 86 17.93 12.16 -14.69
N ALA A 87 17.39 12.62 -13.55
CA ALA A 87 18.13 12.71 -12.29
C ALA A 87 18.59 11.32 -11.81
N LEU A 88 17.73 10.32 -11.92
CA LEU A 88 18.03 8.93 -11.59
C LEU A 88 19.15 8.37 -12.45
N ILE A 89 19.05 8.49 -13.78
CA ILE A 89 20.06 8.00 -14.73
C ILE A 89 21.40 8.73 -14.52
N HIS A 90 21.37 10.06 -14.33
CA HIS A 90 22.58 10.85 -14.09
C HIS A 90 23.26 10.44 -12.79
N GLY A 91 22.50 10.24 -11.72
CA GLY A 91 23.03 9.86 -10.42
C GLY A 91 23.56 8.41 -10.34
N LEU A 92 23.19 7.56 -11.31
CA LEU A 92 23.64 6.17 -11.44
C LEU A 92 24.69 5.98 -12.55
N GLN A 93 25.32 7.06 -13.05
CA GLN A 93 26.39 6.95 -14.04
C GLN A 93 27.54 6.11 -13.50
N GLY A 94 27.95 5.10 -14.29
CA GLY A 94 29.00 4.14 -13.91
C GLY A 94 28.48 2.91 -13.15
N GLU A 95 27.19 2.84 -12.83
CA GLU A 95 26.55 1.65 -12.29
C GLU A 95 25.65 0.98 -13.34
N ARG A 96 25.40 -0.30 -13.17
CA ARG A 96 24.52 -1.08 -14.04
C ARG A 96 23.17 -1.28 -13.35
N ILE A 97 22.12 -0.69 -13.88
CA ILE A 97 20.76 -1.03 -13.46
C ILE A 97 20.43 -2.39 -14.06
N SER A 98 20.24 -3.41 -13.22
CA SER A 98 19.95 -4.78 -13.62
C SER A 98 18.47 -5.15 -13.47
N HIS A 99 17.77 -4.50 -12.53
CA HIS A 99 16.37 -4.79 -12.20
C HIS A 99 15.60 -3.48 -12.00
N ILE A 100 14.41 -3.41 -12.58
CA ILE A 100 13.41 -2.38 -12.28
C ILE A 100 12.25 -3.08 -11.57
N LEU A 101 12.15 -2.89 -10.26
CA LEU A 101 11.17 -3.55 -9.40
C LEU A 101 9.99 -2.62 -9.17
N ILE A 102 8.77 -3.10 -9.36
CA ILE A 102 7.55 -2.32 -9.18
C ILE A 102 6.73 -2.94 -8.07
N THR A 103 6.42 -2.14 -7.04
CA THR A 103 5.58 -2.59 -5.94
C THR A 103 4.15 -2.82 -6.39
N HIS A 104 3.58 -1.87 -7.14
CA HIS A 104 2.23 -1.95 -7.69
C HIS A 104 2.01 -0.96 -8.84
N CYS A 105 0.86 -1.05 -9.52
CA CYS A 105 0.60 -0.29 -10.75
C CYS A 105 -0.22 0.99 -10.52
N HIS A 106 0.13 1.86 -9.56
CA HIS A 106 -0.39 3.22 -9.52
C HIS A 106 0.47 4.18 -10.34
N GLN A 107 -0.14 5.31 -10.75
CA GLN A 107 0.46 6.30 -11.67
C GLN A 107 1.68 7.01 -11.10
N ASP A 108 1.90 6.93 -9.84
CA ASP A 108 3.06 7.49 -9.16
C ASP A 108 4.17 6.46 -8.86
N HIS A 109 4.00 5.18 -9.23
CA HIS A 109 4.97 4.11 -9.02
C HIS A 109 5.54 3.52 -10.31
N SER A 110 4.69 3.07 -11.23
CA SER A 110 5.09 2.26 -12.38
C SER A 110 5.41 3.04 -13.67
N PRO A 111 4.81 4.20 -13.99
CA PRO A 111 4.96 4.80 -15.31
C PRO A 111 6.38 5.18 -15.68
N GLY A 112 7.19 5.63 -14.71
CA GLY A 112 8.60 5.96 -14.91
C GLY A 112 9.44 4.76 -15.39
N ALA A 113 8.97 3.53 -15.17
CA ALA A 113 9.66 2.32 -15.60
C ALA A 113 9.87 2.27 -17.12
N ARG A 114 8.93 2.76 -17.92
CA ARG A 114 9.03 2.79 -19.39
C ARG A 114 10.21 3.65 -19.86
N GLN A 115 10.35 4.84 -19.29
CA GLN A 115 11.46 5.74 -19.62
C GLN A 115 12.79 5.19 -19.11
N LEU A 116 12.82 4.67 -17.89
CA LEU A 116 14.03 4.08 -17.31
C LEU A 116 14.50 2.86 -18.10
N GLN A 117 13.60 1.96 -18.45
CA GLN A 117 13.90 0.78 -19.27
C GLN A 117 14.44 1.18 -20.65
N ALA A 118 13.81 2.15 -21.30
CA ALA A 118 14.30 2.64 -22.60
C ALA A 118 15.73 3.19 -22.53
N ALA A 119 16.12 3.77 -21.39
CA ALA A 119 17.44 4.35 -21.18
C ALA A 119 18.52 3.34 -20.79
N CYS A 120 18.21 2.31 -19.98
CA CYS A 120 19.20 1.38 -19.43
C CYS A 120 19.08 -0.06 -19.95
N GLY A 121 17.96 -0.42 -20.59
CA GLY A 121 17.70 -1.77 -21.11
C GLY A 121 17.40 -2.82 -20.02
N ALA A 122 17.29 -2.45 -18.76
CA ALA A 122 16.98 -3.38 -17.68
C ALA A 122 15.53 -3.87 -17.76
N PRO A 123 15.24 -5.16 -17.49
CA PRO A 123 13.89 -5.68 -17.46
C PRO A 123 13.11 -5.16 -16.24
N THR A 124 11.80 -5.08 -16.41
CA THR A 124 10.84 -4.75 -15.35
C THR A 124 10.32 -6.00 -14.66
N PHE A 125 10.18 -5.94 -13.34
CA PHE A 125 9.74 -7.05 -12.50
C PHE A 125 8.58 -6.56 -11.62
N ALA A 126 7.49 -7.29 -11.59
CA ALA A 126 6.33 -7.05 -10.70
C ALA A 126 5.51 -8.34 -10.55
N PHE A 127 4.56 -8.36 -9.63
CA PHE A 127 3.60 -9.48 -9.53
C PHE A 127 2.82 -9.69 -10.83
N GLY A 128 2.40 -8.60 -11.46
CA GLY A 128 1.64 -8.60 -12.69
C GLY A 128 1.08 -7.21 -13.01
N PRO A 129 0.29 -7.09 -14.09
CA PRO A 129 -0.44 -5.87 -14.37
C PRO A 129 -1.51 -5.64 -13.30
N HIS A 130 -2.12 -4.46 -13.29
CA HIS A 130 -3.25 -4.18 -12.39
C HIS A 130 -4.35 -5.24 -12.51
N GLY A 131 -4.86 -5.73 -11.37
CA GLY A 131 -5.66 -6.96 -11.32
C GLY A 131 -7.09 -6.84 -11.85
N THR A 132 -7.68 -5.64 -11.80
CA THR A 132 -9.04 -5.41 -12.28
C THR A 132 -9.04 -4.57 -13.55
N LYS A 133 -9.77 -5.04 -14.56
CA LYS A 133 -10.20 -4.15 -15.64
C LYS A 133 -11.18 -3.16 -15.01
N ALA A 134 -10.93 -1.87 -15.20
CA ALA A 134 -11.86 -0.85 -14.76
C ALA A 134 -13.25 -1.20 -15.31
N GLU A 135 -14.21 -1.43 -14.42
CA GLU A 135 -15.61 -1.58 -14.80
C GLU A 135 -16.07 -0.27 -15.48
N PRO A 136 -16.85 -0.32 -16.57
CA PRO A 136 -17.41 0.88 -17.17
C PRO A 136 -18.23 1.64 -16.12
N GLY A 137 -17.80 2.83 -15.74
CA GLY A 137 -18.42 3.61 -14.67
C GLY A 137 -17.73 3.51 -13.30
N ALA A 138 -16.69 2.71 -13.15
CA ALA A 138 -15.82 2.79 -11.98
C ALA A 138 -15.24 4.21 -11.89
N ILE A 139 -15.46 4.87 -10.77
CA ILE A 139 -14.88 6.18 -10.50
C ILE A 139 -13.36 5.98 -10.48
N ALA A 140 -12.65 6.72 -11.33
CA ALA A 140 -11.20 6.67 -11.36
C ALA A 140 -10.65 6.79 -9.94
N ALA A 141 -9.76 5.88 -9.54
CA ALA A 141 -9.05 6.02 -8.27
C ALA A 141 -8.31 7.35 -8.29
N GLU A 142 -8.31 8.09 -7.18
CA GLU A 142 -7.70 9.43 -7.10
C GLU A 142 -6.19 9.40 -7.38
N GLU A 143 -5.55 8.27 -7.11
CA GLU A 143 -4.14 8.01 -7.42
C GLU A 143 -3.92 7.60 -8.88
N GLY A 144 -5.00 7.23 -9.58
CA GLY A 144 -4.91 6.70 -10.94
C GLY A 144 -4.23 5.33 -11.01
N VAL A 145 -4.58 4.56 -12.02
CA VAL A 145 -4.01 3.24 -12.28
C VAL A 145 -3.25 3.25 -13.58
N ASP A 146 -2.03 2.73 -13.60
CA ASP A 146 -1.29 2.46 -14.84
C ASP A 146 -1.80 1.14 -15.46
N THR A 147 -2.82 1.26 -16.28
CA THR A 147 -3.44 0.12 -16.98
C THR A 147 -2.59 -0.41 -18.15
N GLU A 148 -1.56 0.34 -18.55
CA GLU A 148 -0.68 -0.03 -19.65
C GLU A 148 0.55 -0.81 -19.19
N PHE A 149 0.84 -0.78 -17.89
CA PHE A 149 2.00 -1.48 -17.35
C PHE A 149 1.79 -2.98 -17.38
N SER A 150 2.77 -3.69 -17.93
CA SER A 150 2.91 -5.14 -17.85
C SER A 150 4.40 -5.46 -17.66
N PRO A 151 4.79 -6.17 -16.59
CA PRO A 151 6.18 -6.47 -16.33
C PRO A 151 6.75 -7.47 -17.36
N ASP A 152 8.03 -7.33 -17.69
CA ASP A 152 8.75 -8.33 -18.51
C ASP A 152 8.87 -9.65 -17.76
N VAL A 153 9.08 -9.60 -16.44
CA VAL A 153 9.20 -10.76 -15.56
C VAL A 153 8.16 -10.67 -14.45
N ARG A 154 7.27 -11.67 -14.40
CA ARG A 154 6.32 -11.81 -13.32
C ARG A 154 6.97 -12.45 -12.10
N LEU A 155 6.83 -11.81 -10.97
CA LEU A 155 7.29 -12.29 -9.67
C LEU A 155 6.23 -13.16 -9.00
N VAL A 156 6.69 -14.04 -8.12
CA VAL A 156 5.83 -14.82 -7.22
C VAL A 156 6.26 -14.59 -5.77
N ASP A 157 5.35 -14.85 -4.85
CA ASP A 157 5.61 -14.75 -3.42
C ASP A 157 6.77 -15.65 -2.98
N GLY A 158 7.69 -15.10 -2.17
CA GLY A 158 8.89 -15.76 -1.69
C GLY A 158 10.01 -15.92 -2.74
N GLN A 159 9.85 -15.38 -3.95
CA GLN A 159 10.92 -15.41 -4.96
C GLN A 159 12.10 -14.54 -4.50
N ARG A 160 13.32 -15.00 -4.78
CA ARG A 160 14.56 -14.27 -4.48
C ARG A 160 15.25 -13.84 -5.75
N LEU A 161 15.74 -12.60 -5.75
CA LEU A 161 16.48 -11.98 -6.84
C LEU A 161 17.87 -11.62 -6.36
N ALA A 162 18.90 -12.06 -7.09
CA ALA A 162 20.28 -11.66 -6.85
C ALA A 162 20.57 -10.34 -7.59
N ILE A 163 21.06 -9.33 -6.88
CA ILE A 163 21.37 -7.99 -7.41
C ILE A 163 22.77 -7.62 -6.96
N GLY A 164 23.77 -7.85 -7.80
CA GLY A 164 25.17 -7.73 -7.39
C GLY A 164 25.47 -8.57 -6.15
N ASP A 165 25.92 -7.92 -5.08
CA ASP A 165 26.22 -8.58 -3.79
C ASP A 165 24.99 -8.62 -2.84
N CYS A 166 23.82 -8.17 -3.29
CA CYS A 166 22.58 -8.14 -2.52
C CYS A 166 21.61 -9.24 -3.00
N GLU A 167 20.75 -9.69 -2.11
CA GLU A 167 19.61 -10.53 -2.44
C GLU A 167 18.32 -9.88 -1.94
N VAL A 168 17.28 -9.84 -2.77
CA VAL A 168 15.97 -9.29 -2.47
C VAL A 168 14.94 -10.41 -2.52
N GLU A 169 14.19 -10.59 -1.43
CA GLU A 169 13.03 -11.46 -1.36
C GLU A 169 11.77 -10.68 -1.74
N CYS A 170 10.99 -11.23 -2.66
CA CYS A 170 9.75 -10.65 -3.16
C CYS A 170 8.56 -11.19 -2.35
N LEU A 171 7.78 -10.32 -1.74
CA LEU A 171 6.65 -10.69 -0.88
C LEU A 171 5.35 -10.18 -1.49
N HIS A 172 4.45 -11.07 -1.86
CA HIS A 172 3.13 -10.67 -2.32
C HIS A 172 2.27 -10.22 -1.13
N THR A 173 1.95 -8.94 -1.10
CA THR A 173 1.23 -8.27 0.00
C THR A 173 -0.04 -7.58 -0.53
N PRO A 174 -1.02 -8.33 -1.04
CA PRO A 174 -2.24 -7.74 -1.58
C PRO A 174 -3.04 -7.03 -0.51
N GLY A 175 -3.87 -6.07 -0.93
CA GLY A 175 -4.77 -5.34 -0.06
C GLY A 175 -4.94 -3.88 -0.43
N HIS A 176 -3.88 -3.10 -0.53
CA HIS A 176 -3.90 -1.77 -1.15
C HIS A 176 -4.28 -1.90 -2.63
N THR A 177 -3.54 -2.73 -3.35
CA THR A 177 -3.89 -3.27 -4.67
C THR A 177 -3.75 -4.81 -4.66
N SER A 178 -4.39 -5.49 -5.61
CA SER A 178 -4.32 -6.95 -5.72
C SER A 178 -2.93 -7.46 -6.15
N ASN A 179 -2.16 -6.61 -6.83
CA ASN A 179 -0.82 -6.92 -7.35
C ASN A 179 0.33 -6.36 -6.50
N HIS A 180 0.04 -5.84 -5.30
CA HIS A 180 1.06 -5.21 -4.47
C HIS A 180 2.13 -6.20 -4.01
N MET A 181 3.38 -5.75 -4.06
CA MET A 181 4.55 -6.47 -3.54
C MET A 181 5.35 -5.58 -2.59
N CYS A 182 5.83 -6.17 -1.52
CA CYS A 182 6.95 -5.64 -0.75
C CYS A 182 8.24 -6.34 -1.19
N PHE A 183 9.37 -5.66 -0.97
CA PHE A 183 10.71 -6.19 -1.28
C PHE A 183 11.57 -6.18 -0.03
N ALA A 184 12.02 -7.35 0.44
CA ALA A 184 12.87 -7.46 1.61
C ALA A 184 14.34 -7.65 1.21
N LEU A 185 15.22 -6.80 1.71
CA LEU A 185 16.65 -6.96 1.52
C LEU A 185 17.19 -7.99 2.50
N THR A 186 17.71 -9.09 1.99
CA THR A 186 18.24 -10.18 2.82
C THR A 186 19.46 -9.70 3.62
N GLY A 187 19.43 -9.88 4.93
CA GLY A 187 20.52 -9.58 5.86
C GLY A 187 20.27 -8.40 6.79
N PRO A 188 20.02 -7.16 6.32
CA PRO A 188 19.90 -6.00 7.22
C PRO A 188 18.52 -5.82 7.89
N GLY A 189 17.56 -6.73 7.72
CA GLY A 189 16.22 -6.59 8.27
C GLY A 189 15.44 -5.42 7.71
N THR A 190 15.62 -5.15 6.41
CA THR A 190 15.05 -4.01 5.70
C THR A 190 13.95 -4.45 4.75
N LEU A 191 12.79 -3.81 4.82
CA LEU A 191 11.67 -4.03 3.92
C LEU A 191 11.27 -2.73 3.20
N PHE A 192 11.18 -2.77 1.88
CA PHE A 192 10.54 -1.75 1.06
C PHE A 192 9.05 -2.08 1.00
N SER A 193 8.26 -1.31 1.75
CA SER A 193 6.86 -1.65 2.01
C SER A 193 5.88 -1.10 0.97
N GLY A 194 6.35 -0.37 -0.04
CA GLY A 194 5.48 0.29 -1.00
C GLY A 194 4.44 1.14 -0.27
N ASP A 195 3.18 0.98 -0.66
CA ASP A 195 2.04 1.67 -0.05
C ASP A 195 1.25 0.78 0.92
N HIS A 196 1.77 -0.43 1.21
CA HIS A 196 1.12 -1.33 2.15
C HIS A 196 1.24 -0.87 3.61
N VAL A 197 2.42 -0.39 4.01
CA VAL A 197 2.68 0.21 5.33
C VAL A 197 3.42 1.52 5.13
N MET A 198 2.79 2.63 5.47
CA MET A 198 3.35 3.98 5.43
C MET A 198 3.43 4.55 6.85
N ALA A 199 4.55 5.22 7.18
CA ALA A 199 4.76 5.75 8.53
C ALA A 199 3.92 7.00 8.85
N TRP A 200 3.51 7.76 7.85
CA TRP A 200 2.83 9.06 8.00
C TRP A 200 1.30 8.99 7.91
N SER A 201 0.76 7.91 7.35
CA SER A 201 -0.68 7.73 7.12
C SER A 201 -1.04 6.25 7.09
N THR A 202 -2.34 5.94 7.15
CA THR A 202 -2.83 4.59 6.84
C THR A 202 -2.92 4.39 5.34
N SER A 203 -2.64 3.18 4.85
CA SER A 203 -2.84 2.81 3.45
C SER A 203 -4.30 2.98 3.02
N VAL A 204 -4.54 3.46 1.82
CA VAL A 204 -5.88 3.58 1.24
C VAL A 204 -6.26 2.24 0.59
N ILE A 205 -7.45 1.74 0.88
CA ILE A 205 -7.95 0.49 0.32
C ILE A 205 -9.18 0.81 -0.53
N ILE A 206 -9.06 0.67 -1.85
CA ILE A 206 -10.09 1.08 -2.80
C ILE A 206 -10.63 -0.15 -3.57
N PRO A 207 -11.83 -0.65 -3.23
CA PRO A 207 -12.49 -1.66 -4.06
C PRO A 207 -12.82 -1.13 -5.47
N PRO A 208 -12.82 -1.99 -6.51
CA PRO A 208 -12.83 -3.45 -6.42
C PRO A 208 -11.44 -4.11 -6.34
N ASP A 209 -10.34 -3.42 -6.64
CA ASP A 209 -9.00 -3.99 -6.63
C ASP A 209 -8.43 -4.10 -5.21
N GLY A 210 -8.56 -3.03 -4.42
CA GLY A 210 -8.20 -3.03 -3.01
C GLY A 210 -9.17 -3.90 -2.19
N ASN A 211 -8.62 -4.69 -1.25
CA ASN A 211 -9.39 -5.63 -0.43
C ASN A 211 -8.95 -5.58 1.04
N MET A 212 -9.89 -5.35 1.96
CA MET A 212 -9.59 -5.23 3.39
C MET A 212 -9.17 -6.56 4.03
N ALA A 213 -9.72 -7.68 3.59
CA ALA A 213 -9.34 -9.00 4.12
C ALA A 213 -7.91 -9.35 3.73
N ASP A 214 -7.55 -9.13 2.47
CA ASP A 214 -6.20 -9.34 1.96
C ASP A 214 -5.21 -8.40 2.65
N TYR A 215 -5.58 -7.13 2.85
CA TYR A 215 -4.75 -6.16 3.57
C TYR A 215 -4.42 -6.61 5.00
N LEU A 216 -5.43 -7.01 5.77
CA LEU A 216 -5.23 -7.50 7.14
C LEU A 216 -4.43 -8.82 7.17
N ALA A 217 -4.63 -9.70 6.19
CA ALA A 217 -3.87 -10.93 6.06
C ALA A 217 -2.39 -10.64 5.76
N SER A 218 -2.11 -9.70 4.86
CA SER A 218 -0.75 -9.27 4.52
C SER A 218 -0.06 -8.61 5.71
N LEU A 219 -0.73 -7.72 6.45
CA LEU A 219 -0.20 -7.14 7.69
C LEU A 219 0.14 -8.24 8.72
N THR A 220 -0.76 -9.22 8.89
CA THR A 220 -0.53 -10.35 9.80
C THR A 220 0.64 -11.23 9.36
N ALA A 221 0.87 -11.37 8.05
CA ALA A 221 2.03 -12.09 7.52
C ALA A 221 3.33 -11.32 7.79
N LEU A 222 3.33 -9.99 7.65
CA LEU A 222 4.47 -9.14 7.93
C LEU A 222 4.88 -9.18 9.42
N LEU A 223 3.94 -9.32 10.36
CA LEU A 223 4.24 -9.50 11.80
C LEU A 223 5.03 -10.77 12.12
N LYS A 224 5.07 -11.76 11.23
CA LYS A 224 5.84 -12.99 11.42
C LYS A 224 7.30 -12.87 10.97
N ARG A 225 7.67 -11.73 10.41
CA ARG A 225 9.01 -11.43 9.92
C ARG A 225 9.80 -10.72 11.01
N GLU A 226 11.11 -10.76 10.87
CA GLU A 226 12.06 -10.12 11.79
C GLU A 226 12.66 -8.84 11.21
N ASP A 227 11.97 -8.21 10.25
CA ASP A 227 12.44 -6.96 9.66
C ASP A 227 12.38 -5.84 10.72
N THR A 228 13.46 -5.06 10.82
CA THR A 228 13.63 -4.03 11.85
C THR A 228 13.38 -2.61 11.34
N GLY A 229 13.31 -2.43 10.01
CA GLY A 229 13.08 -1.14 9.37
C GLY A 229 12.29 -1.27 8.10
N TYR A 230 11.26 -0.41 7.94
CA TYR A 230 10.48 -0.31 6.70
C TYR A 230 10.76 1.00 5.98
N TRP A 231 10.87 0.90 4.67
CA TRP A 231 11.07 2.01 3.75
C TRP A 231 9.86 2.11 2.81
N PRO A 232 8.84 2.89 3.21
CA PRO A 232 7.66 3.10 2.37
C PRO A 232 7.98 3.97 1.16
N THR A 233 7.17 3.86 0.12
CA THR A 233 7.34 4.71 -1.06
C THR A 233 7.03 6.17 -0.74
N HIS A 234 6.12 6.44 0.20
CA HIS A 234 5.79 7.80 0.63
C HIS A 234 6.15 8.05 2.09
N GLY A 235 6.81 9.18 2.33
CA GLY A 235 7.14 9.66 3.67
C GLY A 235 8.40 9.08 4.29
N PRO A 236 8.54 9.18 5.63
CA PRO A 236 9.71 8.74 6.36
C PRO A 236 9.81 7.22 6.48
N PRO A 237 11.02 6.69 6.77
CA PRO A 237 11.17 5.30 7.18
C PRO A 237 10.47 5.04 8.52
N LEU A 238 10.23 3.79 8.79
CA LEU A 238 9.63 3.29 10.02
C LEU A 238 10.59 2.31 10.70
N ASP A 239 11.07 2.67 11.87
CA ASP A 239 11.84 1.79 12.73
C ASP A 239 10.91 0.95 13.61
N ASN A 240 11.32 -0.29 13.91
CA ASN A 240 10.54 -1.22 14.76
C ASN A 240 9.08 -1.37 14.31
N PRO A 241 8.84 -1.88 13.10
CA PRO A 241 7.52 -1.84 12.44
C PRO A 241 6.45 -2.70 13.15
N HIS A 242 6.79 -3.64 14.03
CA HIS A 242 5.82 -4.57 14.61
C HIS A 242 4.73 -3.85 15.41
N ASP A 243 5.10 -3.02 16.38
CA ASP A 243 4.13 -2.27 17.19
C ASP A 243 3.25 -1.37 16.31
N TYR A 244 3.84 -0.81 15.25
CA TYR A 244 3.13 0.02 14.29
C TYR A 244 2.10 -0.77 13.48
N ILE A 245 2.48 -1.97 13.01
CA ILE A 245 1.57 -2.88 12.28
C ILE A 245 0.43 -3.34 13.20
N GLU A 246 0.72 -3.68 14.46
CA GLU A 246 -0.31 -4.03 15.44
C GLU A 246 -1.29 -2.86 15.65
N ALA A 247 -0.79 -1.62 15.75
CA ALA A 247 -1.63 -0.43 15.83
C ALA A 247 -2.48 -0.22 14.57
N LEU A 248 -1.93 -0.47 13.36
CA LEU A 248 -2.69 -0.43 12.11
C LEU A 248 -3.82 -1.45 12.10
N ILE A 249 -3.56 -2.70 12.48
CA ILE A 249 -4.56 -3.77 12.56
C ILE A 249 -5.64 -3.41 13.57
N ALA A 250 -5.26 -2.97 14.76
CA ALA A 250 -6.18 -2.53 15.80
C ALA A 250 -7.07 -1.37 15.34
N HIS A 251 -6.48 -0.37 14.67
CA HIS A 251 -7.22 0.75 14.08
C HIS A 251 -8.26 0.29 13.04
N ARG A 252 -7.91 -0.66 12.15
CA ARG A 252 -8.87 -1.21 11.18
C ARG A 252 -10.02 -1.94 11.86
N HIS A 253 -9.73 -2.77 12.86
CA HIS A 253 -10.76 -3.46 13.64
C HIS A 253 -11.66 -2.49 14.41
N GLN A 254 -11.08 -1.43 15.01
CA GLN A 254 -11.87 -0.41 15.69
C GLN A 254 -12.81 0.29 14.70
N ARG A 255 -12.32 0.66 13.51
CA ARG A 255 -13.16 1.29 12.48
C ARG A 255 -14.34 0.40 12.08
N MET A 256 -14.13 -0.92 11.95
CA MET A 256 -15.21 -1.87 11.70
C MET A 256 -16.19 -1.96 12.87
N THR A 257 -15.70 -1.90 14.11
CA THR A 257 -16.55 -1.84 15.32
C THR A 257 -17.41 -0.58 15.31
N ASP A 258 -16.83 0.58 15.02
CA ASP A 258 -17.54 1.85 14.96
C ASP A 258 -18.65 1.84 13.89
N ILE A 259 -18.37 1.26 12.71
CA ILE A 259 -19.37 1.05 11.64
C ILE A 259 -20.53 0.20 12.16
N LEU A 260 -20.23 -0.91 12.83
CA LEU A 260 -21.26 -1.80 13.38
C LEU A 260 -22.12 -1.11 14.43
N GLN A 261 -21.53 -0.28 15.30
CA GLN A 261 -22.25 0.50 16.30
C GLN A 261 -23.19 1.54 15.66
N LEU A 262 -22.73 2.22 14.60
CA LEU A 262 -23.60 3.13 13.85
C LEU A 262 -24.82 2.41 13.26
N LEU A 263 -24.60 1.22 12.69
CA LEU A 263 -25.65 0.40 12.07
C LEU A 263 -26.59 -0.26 13.09
N GLU A 264 -26.21 -0.37 14.34
CA GLU A 264 -27.12 -0.78 15.44
C GLU A 264 -28.17 0.30 15.74
N ILE A 265 -27.83 1.57 15.55
CA ILE A 265 -28.72 2.70 15.81
C ILE A 265 -29.74 2.84 14.67
N ALA A 266 -29.27 2.84 13.43
CA ALA A 266 -30.09 2.96 12.22
C ALA A 266 -29.34 2.49 10.97
N PRO A 267 -30.06 2.16 9.89
CA PRO A 267 -29.46 1.98 8.57
C PRO A 267 -28.77 3.25 8.06
N HIS A 268 -27.64 3.12 7.38
CA HIS A 268 -26.87 4.25 6.87
C HIS A 268 -26.37 4.01 5.45
N HIS A 269 -26.25 5.09 4.67
CA HIS A 269 -25.41 5.15 3.48
C HIS A 269 -23.96 5.46 3.88
N ILE A 270 -22.98 5.10 3.04
CA ILE A 270 -21.55 5.34 3.30
C ILE A 270 -21.27 6.80 3.65
N THR A 271 -21.85 7.76 2.89
CA THR A 271 -21.63 9.19 3.10
C THR A 271 -22.12 9.69 4.47
N GLN A 272 -23.16 9.06 5.04
CA GLN A 272 -23.68 9.39 6.37
C GLN A 272 -22.77 8.87 7.50
N MET A 273 -21.94 7.87 7.22
CA MET A 273 -20.99 7.33 8.19
C MET A 273 -19.73 8.20 8.32
N ILE A 274 -19.43 9.07 7.34
CA ILE A 274 -18.18 9.85 7.35
C ILE A 274 -18.09 10.79 8.56
N PRO A 275 -19.06 11.71 8.81
CA PRO A 275 -18.92 12.66 9.91
C PRO A 275 -18.76 12.00 11.29
N PRO A 276 -19.54 10.97 11.68
CA PRO A 276 -19.35 10.33 12.97
C PRO A 276 -18.06 9.51 13.08
N LEU A 277 -17.57 8.94 11.97
CA LEU A 277 -16.33 8.16 11.96
C LEU A 277 -15.06 9.03 11.84
N TYR A 278 -15.20 10.23 11.25
CA TYR A 278 -14.09 11.14 10.98
C TYR A 278 -14.51 12.59 11.24
N PRO A 279 -14.73 12.98 12.51
CA PRO A 279 -15.33 14.28 12.85
C PRO A 279 -14.52 15.51 12.42
N GLU A 280 -13.21 15.36 12.27
CA GLU A 280 -12.31 16.46 11.90
C GLU A 280 -11.74 16.32 10.48
N LEU A 281 -12.31 15.41 9.65
CA LEU A 281 -11.79 15.16 8.32
C LEU A 281 -12.04 16.34 7.39
N ASP A 282 -11.00 16.77 6.68
CA ASP A 282 -11.14 17.73 5.58
C ASP A 282 -12.06 17.17 4.50
N THR A 283 -13.00 17.99 4.04
CA THR A 283 -14.00 17.58 3.03
C THR A 283 -13.38 17.12 1.71
N ARG A 284 -12.17 17.59 1.39
CA ARG A 284 -11.39 17.14 0.24
C ARG A 284 -11.05 15.64 0.29
N LEU A 285 -11.03 15.07 1.49
CA LEU A 285 -10.73 13.65 1.73
C LEU A 285 -11.99 12.78 1.86
N TYR A 286 -13.20 13.35 1.74
CA TYR A 286 -14.45 12.60 1.89
C TYR A 286 -14.58 11.45 0.88
N GLN A 287 -14.09 11.64 -0.33
CA GLN A 287 -14.14 10.62 -1.37
C GLN A 287 -13.24 9.42 -1.00
N ALA A 288 -12.02 9.67 -0.52
CA ALA A 288 -11.10 8.63 -0.05
C ALA A 288 -11.65 7.92 1.20
N ALA A 289 -12.22 8.69 2.15
CA ALA A 289 -12.87 8.13 3.33
C ALA A 289 -14.05 7.23 2.97
N SER A 290 -14.89 7.64 2.01
CA SER A 290 -16.01 6.83 1.52
C SER A 290 -15.55 5.47 1.01
N ARG A 291 -14.48 5.43 0.24
CA ARG A 291 -13.92 4.18 -0.31
C ARG A 291 -13.31 3.30 0.77
N SER A 292 -12.61 3.89 1.73
CA SER A 292 -12.05 3.16 2.87
C SER A 292 -13.16 2.56 3.78
N ILE A 293 -14.25 3.32 4.01
CA ILE A 293 -15.43 2.79 4.71
C ILE A 293 -16.05 1.66 3.89
N PHE A 294 -16.19 1.83 2.57
CA PHE A 294 -16.77 0.83 1.70
C PHE A 294 -15.97 -0.48 1.70
N ALA A 295 -14.64 -0.42 1.68
CA ALA A 295 -13.79 -1.61 1.83
C ALA A 295 -14.06 -2.35 3.15
N SER A 296 -14.23 -1.60 4.25
CA SER A 296 -14.59 -2.18 5.56
C SER A 296 -15.99 -2.77 5.57
N VAL A 297 -16.96 -2.11 4.92
CA VAL A 297 -18.34 -2.61 4.78
C VAL A 297 -18.37 -3.91 3.96
N LEU A 298 -17.64 -4.00 2.85
CA LEU A 298 -17.55 -5.23 2.06
C LEU A 298 -16.98 -6.39 2.89
N TYR A 299 -15.92 -6.14 3.66
CA TYR A 299 -15.38 -7.11 4.60
C TYR A 299 -16.42 -7.58 5.62
N LEU A 300 -17.22 -6.66 6.18
CA LEU A 300 -18.25 -6.99 7.15
C LEU A 300 -19.46 -7.71 6.53
N ILE A 301 -19.76 -7.48 5.26
CA ILE A 301 -20.77 -8.24 4.51
C ILE A 301 -20.29 -9.70 4.32
N GLU A 302 -19.05 -9.89 3.88
CA GLU A 302 -18.46 -11.23 3.75
C GLU A 302 -18.41 -11.98 5.09
N ALA A 303 -18.21 -11.25 6.19
CA ALA A 303 -18.27 -11.78 7.55
C ALA A 303 -19.71 -12.03 8.06
N GLY A 304 -20.75 -11.71 7.29
CA GLY A 304 -22.15 -11.87 7.67
C GLY A 304 -22.61 -10.94 8.79
N LYS A 305 -21.96 -9.79 8.97
CA LYS A 305 -22.26 -8.80 10.03
C LYS A 305 -23.10 -7.62 9.54
N ILE A 306 -23.08 -7.37 8.25
CA ILE A 306 -23.81 -6.29 7.56
C ILE A 306 -24.52 -6.90 6.37
N GLU A 307 -25.66 -6.36 6.02
CA GLU A 307 -26.43 -6.72 4.81
C GLU A 307 -26.89 -5.46 4.08
N THR A 308 -27.23 -5.61 2.81
CA THR A 308 -27.91 -4.63 1.96
C THR A 308 -28.94 -5.35 1.10
N SER A 309 -29.97 -4.64 0.64
CA SER A 309 -31.05 -5.21 -0.17
C SER A 309 -30.68 -5.44 -1.63
N ASP A 310 -29.58 -4.85 -2.08
CA ASP A 310 -29.10 -4.87 -3.46
C ASP A 310 -27.60 -5.24 -3.54
N ASN A 311 -27.01 -5.15 -4.72
CA ASN A 311 -25.56 -5.25 -4.86
C ASN A 311 -24.91 -4.09 -4.09
N ALA A 312 -23.92 -4.41 -3.24
CA ALA A 312 -23.22 -3.43 -2.43
C ALA A 312 -22.49 -2.40 -3.31
N THR A 313 -22.82 -1.13 -3.11
CA THR A 313 -22.23 0.04 -3.80
C THR A 313 -22.00 1.16 -2.81
N LEU A 314 -21.27 2.20 -3.21
CA LEU A 314 -21.10 3.41 -2.37
C LEU A 314 -22.43 4.09 -2.01
N ASN A 315 -23.49 3.87 -2.80
CA ASN A 315 -24.80 4.51 -2.62
C ASN A 315 -25.84 3.60 -1.96
N SER A 316 -25.51 2.34 -1.67
CA SER A 316 -26.42 1.39 -1.03
C SER A 316 -26.69 1.77 0.43
N THR A 317 -27.86 1.36 0.93
CA THR A 317 -28.19 1.43 2.35
C THR A 317 -27.75 0.13 3.03
N TYR A 318 -27.02 0.26 4.10
CA TYR A 318 -26.45 -0.85 4.87
C TYR A 318 -27.18 -1.01 6.20
N HIS A 319 -27.37 -2.27 6.59
CA HIS A 319 -28.08 -2.67 7.80
C HIS A 319 -27.20 -3.63 8.62
N ARG A 320 -27.34 -3.56 9.93
CA ARG A 320 -26.77 -4.58 10.83
C ARG A 320 -27.52 -5.90 10.63
N THR A 321 -26.80 -7.00 10.40
CA THR A 321 -27.41 -8.33 10.41
C THR A 321 -27.89 -8.67 11.82
N ARG A 322 -29.09 -9.24 11.96
CA ARG A 322 -29.71 -9.62 13.24
C ARG A 322 -29.11 -10.89 13.83
#